data_9c232b70668610dc787476beadd0212c
#
_entry.id   9c232b70668610dc787476beadd0212c
#
_cell.length_a   1.000
_cell.length_b   1.000
_cell.length_c   1.000
_cell.angle_alpha   90.00
_cell.angle_beta   90.00
_cell.angle_gamma   90.00
#
_symmetry.space_group_name_H-M   'P 1'
#
loop_
_entity.id
_entity.type
_entity.pdbx_description
1 polymer ?
#
loop_
_entity_poly.entity_id
_entity_poly.type
_entity_poly.pdbx_seq_one_letter_code
_entity_poly.pdbx_strand_id
1 'polypeptide(L)'
;MLKDLLSDIVRVDDVLMIVKSNGATSEIRSNSLSIRQKEQWITIGENDGPCHMHVTNHMIKNAEFVVEEKPERTSYSVRFFDENGVRVLACFFTKMYDESKKIKLDRKKLYDNLQEKYGQKIQF
;
A
#
# COMPACT_ATOMS: atom_id res chain seq x y z
N MET A 1 9.91 4.30 -10.59
CA MET A 1 8.64 4.87 -10.10
C MET A 1 7.90 3.99 -9.09
N LEU A 2 7.80 2.69 -9.33
CA LEU A 2 7.14 1.78 -8.37
C LEU A 2 7.80 1.85 -6.99
N LYS A 3 9.13 1.80 -6.94
CA LYS A 3 9.87 1.87 -5.68
C LYS A 3 9.61 3.20 -4.95
N ASP A 4 9.47 4.29 -5.68
CA ASP A 4 9.19 5.60 -5.08
C ASP A 4 7.81 5.62 -4.41
N LEU A 5 6.80 5.11 -5.11
CA LEU A 5 5.44 5.03 -4.55
C LEU A 5 5.41 4.14 -3.31
N LEU A 6 6.02 2.95 -3.39
CA LEU A 6 6.08 2.05 -2.23
C LEU A 6 6.85 2.67 -1.07
N SER A 7 7.93 3.40 -1.34
CA SER A 7 8.70 4.09 -0.31
C SER A 7 7.85 5.14 0.41
N ASP A 8 7.10 5.92 -0.34
CA ASP A 8 6.23 6.95 0.24
C ASP A 8 5.10 6.33 1.07
N ILE A 9 4.54 5.19 0.61
CA ILE A 9 3.50 4.48 1.36
C ILE A 9 4.06 3.91 2.67
N VAL A 10 5.24 3.28 2.62
CA VAL A 10 5.86 2.65 3.79
C VAL A 10 6.21 3.68 4.87
N ARG A 11 6.49 4.92 4.49
CA ARG A 11 6.76 5.99 5.45
C ARG A 11 5.54 6.43 6.25
N VAL A 12 4.34 6.10 5.76
CA VAL A 12 3.11 6.38 6.50
C VAL A 12 2.87 5.23 7.47
N ASP A 13 2.77 5.54 8.76
CA ASP A 13 2.47 4.52 9.77
C ASP A 13 1.05 4.00 9.60
N ASP A 14 0.82 2.80 10.08
CA ASP A 14 -0.51 2.17 10.12
C ASP A 14 -1.13 1.97 8.74
N VAL A 15 -0.30 1.67 7.76
CA VAL A 15 -0.73 1.17 6.46
C VAL A 15 -0.63 -0.35 6.50
N LEU A 16 -1.73 -1.03 6.22
CA LEU A 16 -1.80 -2.48 6.19
C LEU A 16 -1.54 -2.96 4.77
N MET A 17 -0.44 -3.67 4.58
CA MET A 17 -0.05 -4.21 3.28
C MET A 17 -0.48 -5.67 3.20
N ILE A 18 -1.30 -5.99 2.20
CA ILE A 18 -1.95 -7.29 2.07
C ILE A 18 -1.53 -7.96 0.78
N VAL A 19 -0.97 -9.18 0.91
CA VAL A 19 -0.72 -10.08 -0.22
C VAL A 19 -1.68 -11.24 -0.05
N LYS A 20 -2.42 -11.56 -1.12
CA LYS A 20 -3.46 -12.56 -1.08
C LYS A 20 -3.26 -13.58 -2.20
N SER A 21 -3.39 -14.85 -1.85
CA SER A 21 -3.44 -15.95 -2.81
C SER A 21 -4.70 -16.78 -2.54
N ASN A 22 -4.90 -17.84 -3.35
CA ASN A 22 -6.02 -18.74 -3.11
C ASN A 22 -5.85 -19.43 -1.76
N GLY A 23 -6.76 -19.15 -0.84
CA GLY A 23 -6.80 -19.83 0.46
C GLY A 23 -5.87 -19.25 1.54
N ALA A 24 -5.08 -18.21 1.23
CA ALA A 24 -4.21 -17.59 2.22
C ALA A 24 -4.06 -16.09 2.03
N THR A 25 -3.88 -15.37 3.13
CA THR A 25 -3.67 -13.93 3.13
C THR A 25 -2.51 -13.62 4.08
N SER A 26 -1.56 -12.80 3.64
CA SER A 26 -0.48 -12.31 4.49
C SER A 26 -0.64 -10.80 4.65
N GLU A 27 -0.57 -10.31 5.89
CA GLU A 27 -0.76 -8.91 6.22
C GLU A 27 0.38 -8.42 7.08
N ILE A 28 1.00 -7.31 6.68
CA ILE A 28 2.03 -6.66 7.50
C ILE A 28 1.74 -5.16 7.57
N ARG A 29 2.14 -4.55 8.69
CA ARG A 29 1.98 -3.11 8.88
C ARG A 29 3.26 -2.38 8.50
N SER A 30 3.12 -1.19 7.96
CA SER A 30 4.23 -0.36 7.49
C SER A 30 5.14 0.16 8.61
N ASN A 31 4.65 0.20 9.84
CA ASN A 31 5.35 0.85 10.97
C ASN A 31 6.80 0.37 11.11
N SER A 32 7.72 1.32 10.98
CA SER A 32 9.17 1.09 11.16
C SER A 32 9.80 0.10 10.17
N LEU A 33 9.15 -0.15 9.04
CA LEU A 33 9.73 -1.02 8.02
C LEU A 33 10.66 -0.22 7.11
N SER A 34 11.80 -0.83 6.77
CA SER A 34 12.71 -0.30 5.76
C SER A 34 12.26 -0.72 4.37
N ILE A 35 12.79 -0.04 3.37
CA ILE A 35 12.56 -0.42 1.97
C ILE A 35 13.85 -0.21 1.20
N ARG A 36 14.18 -1.19 0.34
CA ARG A 36 15.37 -1.14 -0.52
C ARG A 36 15.12 -1.91 -1.81
N GLN A 37 15.88 -1.62 -2.82
CA GLN A 37 15.79 -2.33 -4.10
C GLN A 37 17.16 -2.84 -4.50
N LYS A 38 17.20 -4.10 -4.92
CA LYS A 38 18.37 -4.72 -5.53
C LYS A 38 17.91 -5.44 -6.79
N GLU A 39 18.38 -4.99 -7.95
CA GLU A 39 17.96 -5.53 -9.24
C GLU A 39 16.44 -5.43 -9.39
N GLN A 40 15.74 -6.54 -9.70
CA GLN A 40 14.29 -6.56 -9.85
C GLN A 40 13.54 -6.67 -8.52
N TRP A 41 14.24 -6.82 -7.40
CA TRP A 41 13.61 -7.07 -6.10
C TRP A 41 13.53 -5.81 -5.25
N ILE A 42 12.32 -5.45 -4.88
CA ILE A 42 12.06 -4.42 -3.88
C ILE A 42 11.74 -5.16 -2.59
N THR A 43 12.53 -4.92 -1.54
CA THR A 43 12.33 -5.57 -0.25
C THR A 43 11.80 -4.57 0.76
N ILE A 44 10.67 -4.90 1.36
CA ILE A 44 10.06 -4.13 2.44
C ILE A 44 10.26 -4.91 3.72
N GLY A 45 10.91 -4.29 4.71
CA GLY A 45 11.32 -4.95 5.96
C GLY A 45 12.70 -5.61 5.84
N GLU A 46 13.25 -6.04 6.96
CA GLU A 46 14.55 -6.69 7.01
C GLU A 46 14.40 -8.21 6.90
N ASN A 47 15.28 -8.89 6.14
CA ASN A 47 15.23 -10.33 5.92
C ASN A 47 15.28 -11.12 7.23
N ASP A 48 16.02 -10.64 8.21
CA ASP A 48 16.14 -11.26 9.52
C ASP A 48 15.28 -10.57 10.58
N GLY A 49 14.39 -9.68 10.15
CA GLY A 49 13.46 -8.98 11.05
C GLY A 49 12.19 -9.78 11.30
N PRO A 50 11.24 -9.18 12.05
CA PRO A 50 9.99 -9.86 12.41
C PRO A 50 9.06 -10.12 11.24
N CYS A 51 9.15 -9.31 10.18
CA CYS A 51 8.36 -9.48 8.96
C CYS A 51 9.04 -8.79 7.79
N HIS A 52 8.83 -9.32 6.60
CA HIS A 52 9.31 -8.69 5.37
C HIS A 52 8.54 -9.24 4.18
N MET A 53 8.63 -8.52 3.06
CA MET A 53 8.11 -9.01 1.78
C MET A 53 9.03 -8.58 0.65
N HIS A 54 9.02 -9.36 -0.41
CA HIS A 54 9.73 -9.05 -1.65
C HIS A 54 8.71 -8.78 -2.74
N VAL A 55 8.89 -7.67 -3.44
CA VAL A 55 8.05 -7.29 -4.57
C VAL A 55 8.92 -7.31 -5.83
N THR A 56 8.45 -8.01 -6.85
CA THR A 56 9.19 -8.10 -8.11
C THR A 56 8.81 -6.91 -8.99
N ASN A 57 9.76 -6.00 -9.17
CA ASN A 57 9.51 -4.72 -9.83
C ASN A 57 8.85 -4.85 -11.22
N HIS A 58 9.34 -5.76 -12.05
CA HIS A 58 8.84 -5.87 -13.43
C HIS A 58 7.50 -6.59 -13.56
N MET A 59 7.02 -7.24 -12.49
CA MET A 59 5.73 -7.95 -12.52
C MET A 59 4.55 -7.05 -12.21
N ILE A 60 4.79 -5.92 -11.57
CA ILE A 60 3.72 -4.96 -11.25
C ILE A 60 3.66 -3.92 -12.37
N LYS A 61 2.52 -3.84 -13.04
CA LYS A 61 2.35 -2.99 -14.23
C LYS A 61 1.60 -1.69 -13.96
N ASN A 62 0.73 -1.69 -12.98
CA ASN A 62 -0.02 -0.47 -12.67
C ASN A 62 -0.46 -0.46 -11.21
N ALA A 63 -0.84 0.72 -10.76
CA ALA A 63 -1.42 0.92 -9.44
C ALA A 63 -2.61 1.86 -9.53
N GLU A 64 -3.48 1.79 -8.55
CA GLU A 64 -4.67 2.61 -8.49
C GLU A 64 -4.97 3.02 -7.05
N PHE A 65 -5.24 4.32 -6.85
CA PHE A 65 -5.77 4.83 -5.60
C PHE A 65 -7.27 4.58 -5.58
N VAL A 66 -7.74 3.82 -4.62
CA VAL A 66 -9.15 3.38 -4.54
C VAL A 66 -9.77 3.86 -3.24
N VAL A 67 -10.82 4.66 -3.38
CA VAL A 67 -11.66 5.08 -2.26
C VAL A 67 -12.98 4.34 -2.40
N GLU A 68 -13.30 3.50 -1.42
CA GLU A 68 -14.46 2.62 -1.49
C GLU A 68 -15.41 2.93 -0.34
N GLU A 69 -16.60 3.40 -0.68
CA GLU A 69 -17.64 3.66 0.32
C GLU A 69 -18.29 2.35 0.74
N LYS A 70 -18.33 2.13 2.06
CA LYS A 70 -18.95 0.96 2.68
C LYS A 70 -20.00 1.44 3.68
N PRO A 71 -20.98 0.58 4.05
CA PRO A 71 -22.03 0.98 4.99
C PRO A 71 -21.50 1.56 6.29
N GLU A 72 -20.40 1.04 6.81
CA GLU A 72 -19.85 1.46 8.09
C GLU A 72 -18.87 2.62 7.99
N ARG A 73 -18.11 2.67 6.88
CA ARG A 73 -17.04 3.68 6.69
C ARG A 73 -16.51 3.63 5.27
N THR A 74 -15.78 4.68 4.90
CA THR A 74 -15.06 4.73 3.62
C THR A 74 -13.66 4.15 3.81
N SER A 75 -13.24 3.29 2.89
CA SER A 75 -11.92 2.66 2.87
C SER A 75 -11.01 3.37 1.87
N TYR A 76 -9.73 3.54 2.25
CA TYR A 76 -8.72 4.22 1.44
C TYR A 76 -7.57 3.27 1.18
N SER A 77 -7.29 2.98 -0.08
CA SER A 77 -6.22 2.03 -0.42
C SER A 77 -5.49 2.42 -1.69
N VAL A 78 -4.31 1.82 -1.85
CA VAL A 78 -3.55 1.82 -3.10
C VAL A 78 -3.40 0.36 -3.50
N ARG A 79 -3.86 -0.01 -4.67
CA ARG A 79 -3.85 -1.38 -5.16
C ARG A 79 -2.93 -1.52 -6.35
N PHE A 80 -2.18 -2.61 -6.39
CA PHE A 80 -1.14 -2.87 -7.39
C PHE A 80 -1.51 -4.12 -8.18
N PHE A 81 -1.38 -4.05 -9.50
CA PHE A 81 -1.86 -5.08 -10.41
C PHE A 81 -0.76 -5.54 -11.37
N ASP A 82 -0.82 -6.81 -11.77
CA ASP A 82 0.05 -7.36 -12.81
C ASP A 82 -0.50 -7.05 -14.22
N GLU A 83 0.15 -7.57 -15.25
CA GLU A 83 -0.24 -7.33 -16.64
C GLU A 83 -1.62 -7.89 -17.00
N ASN A 84 -2.10 -8.86 -16.23
CA ASN A 84 -3.41 -9.47 -16.43
C ASN A 84 -4.51 -8.82 -15.62
N GLY A 85 -4.19 -7.73 -14.90
CA GLY A 85 -5.15 -7.04 -14.05
C GLY A 85 -5.41 -7.75 -12.73
N VAL A 86 -4.58 -8.72 -12.37
CA VAL A 86 -4.70 -9.43 -11.09
C VAL A 86 -4.03 -8.61 -10.00
N ARG A 87 -4.71 -8.43 -8.87
CA ARG A 87 -4.16 -7.68 -7.74
C ARG A 87 -3.04 -8.46 -7.07
N VAL A 88 -1.85 -7.87 -7.05
CA VAL A 88 -0.66 -8.46 -6.43
C VAL A 88 -0.53 -8.01 -4.98
N LEU A 89 -0.81 -6.75 -4.72
CA LEU A 89 -0.61 -6.12 -3.43
C LEU A 89 -1.68 -5.06 -3.22
N ALA A 90 -2.16 -4.92 -2.00
CA ALA A 90 -3.01 -3.80 -1.62
C ALA A 90 -2.48 -3.17 -0.33
N CYS A 91 -2.45 -1.84 -0.31
CA CYS A 91 -2.02 -1.08 0.85
C CYS A 91 -3.21 -0.27 1.36
N PHE A 92 -3.76 -0.67 2.51
CA PHE A 92 -4.90 0.00 3.12
C PHE A 92 -4.43 0.98 4.19
N PHE A 93 -4.88 2.22 4.08
CA PHE A 93 -4.63 3.23 5.10
C PHE A 93 -5.59 2.99 6.25
N THR A 94 -5.08 2.43 7.35
CA THR A 94 -5.89 2.12 8.54
C THR A 94 -5.83 3.27 9.54
N LYS A 95 -6.60 3.15 10.61
CA LYS A 95 -6.69 4.18 11.66
C LYS A 95 -7.06 5.55 11.10
N MET A 96 -7.94 5.55 10.11
CA MET A 96 -8.40 6.77 9.45
C MET A 96 -9.49 7.50 10.23
N TYR A 97 -10.05 6.88 11.26
CA TYR A 97 -11.20 7.40 12.00
C TYR A 97 -10.88 7.49 13.50
N ASP A 98 -11.41 8.51 14.15
CA ASP A 98 -11.28 8.68 15.59
C ASP A 98 -12.33 7.83 16.35
N GLU A 99 -12.33 7.95 17.68
CA GLU A 99 -13.26 7.20 18.53
C GLU A 99 -14.73 7.55 18.27
N SER A 100 -14.98 8.76 17.74
CA SER A 100 -16.32 9.22 17.37
C SER A 100 -16.69 8.85 15.93
N LYS A 101 -15.88 8.02 15.28
CA LYS A 101 -16.03 7.58 13.88
C LYS A 101 -15.95 8.73 12.87
N LYS A 102 -15.29 9.81 13.25
CA LYS A 102 -15.01 10.92 12.33
C LYS A 102 -13.66 10.73 11.70
N ILE A 103 -13.55 11.07 10.41
CA ILE A 103 -12.28 10.92 9.70
C ILE A 103 -11.21 11.83 10.29
N LYS A 104 -10.01 11.29 10.45
CA LYS A 104 -8.84 12.05 10.87
C LYS A 104 -8.29 12.80 9.67
N LEU A 105 -8.45 14.12 9.66
CA LEU A 105 -8.06 14.94 8.52
C LEU A 105 -6.57 14.89 8.21
N ASP A 106 -5.73 14.76 9.21
CA ASP A 106 -4.28 14.61 9.02
C ASP A 106 -3.94 13.34 8.26
N ARG A 107 -4.59 12.23 8.58
CA ARG A 107 -4.37 10.96 7.89
C ARG A 107 -4.93 11.00 6.46
N LYS A 108 -6.13 11.54 6.30
CA LYS A 108 -6.72 11.71 4.96
C LYS A 108 -5.82 12.57 4.07
N LYS A 109 -5.22 13.60 4.64
CA LYS A 109 -4.30 14.47 3.90
C LYS A 109 -3.07 13.72 3.40
N LEU A 110 -2.51 12.79 4.20
CA LEU A 110 -1.40 11.95 3.76
C LEU A 110 -1.78 11.13 2.52
N TYR A 111 -2.96 10.53 2.54
CA TYR A 111 -3.47 9.78 1.39
C TYR A 111 -3.70 10.69 0.18
N ASP A 112 -4.39 11.80 0.38
CA ASP A 112 -4.72 12.74 -0.70
C ASP A 112 -3.45 13.32 -1.35
N ASN A 113 -2.43 13.63 -0.55
CA ASN A 113 -1.15 14.14 -1.06
C ASN A 113 -0.43 13.12 -1.94
N LEU A 114 -0.48 11.85 -1.57
CA LEU A 114 0.12 10.79 -2.40
C LEU A 114 -0.65 10.63 -3.70
N GLN A 115 -1.97 10.66 -3.65
CA GLN A 115 -2.79 10.58 -4.86
C GLN A 115 -2.52 11.76 -5.79
N GLU A 116 -2.36 12.96 -5.24
CA GLU A 116 -2.03 14.14 -6.03
C GLU A 116 -0.64 14.00 -6.68
N LYS A 117 0.33 13.49 -5.92
CA LYS A 117 1.70 13.32 -6.41
C LYS A 117 1.81 12.31 -7.55
N TYR A 118 1.12 11.19 -7.45
CA TYR A 118 1.27 10.07 -8.39
C TYR A 118 0.14 9.93 -9.41
N GLY A 119 -1.03 10.52 -9.13
CA GLY A 119 -2.24 10.32 -9.93
C GLY A 119 -3.10 9.18 -9.41
N GLN A 120 -4.35 9.16 -9.81
CA GLN A 120 -5.30 8.12 -9.37
C GLN A 120 -4.95 6.76 -9.97
N LYS A 121 -4.52 6.74 -11.24
CA LYS A 121 -4.09 5.53 -11.95
C LYS A 121 -2.68 5.73 -12.45
N ILE A 122 -1.81 4.79 -12.15
CA ILE A 122 -0.39 4.88 -12.45
C ILE A 122 0.03 3.69 -13.28
N GLN A 123 0.74 3.94 -14.39
CA GLN A 123 1.36 2.91 -15.22
C GLN A 123 2.86 2.88 -14.93
N PHE A 124 3.40 1.72 -14.74
CA PHE A 124 4.85 1.53 -14.48
C PHE A 124 5.59 1.04 -15.70
#